data_b05aa15ce84623328f1548217b6306e3
#
_entry.id   b05aa15ce84623328f1548217b6306e3
#
_cell.length_a   1.000
_cell.length_b   1.000
_cell.length_c   1.000
_cell.angle_alpha   90.00
_cell.angle_beta   90.00
_cell.angle_gamma   90.00
#
_symmetry.space_group_name_H-M   'P 1'
#
loop_
_entity.id
_entity.type
_entity.pdbx_description
1 polymer ?
#
loop_
_entity_poly.entity_id
_entity_poly.type
_entity_poly.pdbx_seq_one_letter_code
_entity_poly.pdbx_strand_id
1 'polypeptide(L)'
;MYYKALGIAAILAGLVPTAASAQYVPDLSGRYLCVALCTTGIAGQPAYITQNGWGMNLVTEAGMPSRAWIDWPGHIWVQNFQEGAIYSQDGMTIQFDRGTIWQRDLGLPPPPVRHR
;
A
#
# COMPACT_ATOMS: atom_id res chain seq x y z
N MET A 1 8.34 47.97 -20.09
CA MET A 1 8.33 47.24 -19.94
C MET A 1 8.08 46.38 -19.43
N TYR A 2 8.00 46.51 -19.27
CA TYR A 2 8.05 45.61 -18.83
C TYR A 2 7.61 44.83 -18.52
N TYR A 3 7.17 44.69 -18.48
CA TYR A 3 6.87 43.79 -18.13
C TYR A 3 6.74 42.88 -18.28
N LYS A 4 6.45 42.92 -18.67
CA LYS A 4 6.60 42.09 -19.03
C LYS A 4 6.93 40.98 -18.48
N ALA A 5 7.08 40.62 -18.37
CA ALA A 5 7.81 39.52 -17.93
C ALA A 5 7.18 38.87 -16.77
N LEU A 6 6.31 39.43 -16.25
CA LEU A 6 5.71 38.93 -15.15
C LEU A 6 4.88 37.80 -15.27
N GLY A 7 4.15 37.69 -16.28
CA GLY A 7 3.27 36.59 -16.44
C GLY A 7 3.94 35.29 -16.41
N ILE A 8 5.17 35.31 -16.64
CA ILE A 8 5.93 34.15 -16.63
C ILE A 8 5.87 33.42 -15.39
N ALA A 9 5.89 34.10 -14.33
CA ALA A 9 5.91 33.45 -13.07
C ALA A 9 4.68 32.63 -12.86
N ALA A 10 3.59 33.10 -13.33
CA ALA A 10 2.38 32.38 -13.12
C ALA A 10 2.39 31.06 -13.81
N ILE A 11 3.03 31.00 -14.91
CA ILE A 11 3.09 29.81 -15.65
C ILE A 11 3.77 28.72 -14.89
N LEU A 12 4.79 29.08 -14.20
CA LEU A 12 5.53 28.08 -13.47
C LEU A 12 4.73 27.45 -12.40
N ALA A 13 3.84 28.16 -11.87
CA ALA A 13 3.04 27.60 -10.79
C ALA A 13 2.28 26.39 -11.23
N GLY A 14 1.95 26.31 -12.50
CA GLY A 14 1.21 25.18 -12.95
C GLY A 14 1.96 23.87 -12.87
N LEU A 15 3.24 23.92 -12.67
CA LEU A 15 4.01 22.70 -12.60
C LEU A 15 4.01 22.08 -11.22
N VAL A 16 3.73 22.85 -10.24
CA VAL A 16 3.79 22.37 -8.88
C VAL A 16 2.82 21.26 -8.58
N PRO A 17 1.58 21.29 -9.02
CA PRO A 17 0.67 20.22 -8.72
C PRO A 17 1.13 18.86 -9.21
N THR A 18 1.85 18.86 -10.30
CA THR A 18 2.35 17.59 -10.82
C THR A 18 3.33 16.95 -9.86
N ALA A 19 4.20 17.73 -9.31
CA ALA A 19 5.17 17.21 -8.37
C ALA A 19 4.48 16.70 -7.11
N ALA A 20 3.47 17.38 -6.69
CA ALA A 20 2.76 16.95 -5.49
C ALA A 20 2.06 15.62 -5.71
N SER A 21 1.53 15.38 -6.89
CA SER A 21 0.87 14.12 -7.16
C SER A 21 1.82 12.97 -7.08
N ALA A 22 3.06 13.17 -7.44
CA ALA A 22 4.04 12.11 -7.42
C ALA A 22 4.38 11.64 -6.01
N GLN A 23 3.97 12.40 -5.02
CA GLN A 23 4.27 12.05 -3.64
C GLN A 23 3.08 11.48 -2.89
N TYR A 24 2.04 11.12 -3.60
CA TYR A 24 0.86 10.56 -2.96
C TYR A 24 1.20 9.23 -2.29
N VAL A 25 0.76 9.09 -1.05
CA VAL A 25 0.95 7.88 -0.26
C VAL A 25 -0.43 7.34 0.07
N PRO A 26 -0.81 6.19 -0.44
CA PRO A 26 -2.12 5.64 -0.11
C PRO A 26 -2.15 5.17 1.33
N ASP A 27 -3.34 5.10 1.89
CA ASP A 27 -3.53 4.56 3.23
C ASP A 27 -3.69 3.06 3.13
N LEU A 28 -2.68 2.34 3.59
CA LEU A 28 -2.70 0.89 3.58
C LEU A 28 -3.23 0.30 4.89
N SER A 29 -3.66 1.15 5.84
CA SER A 29 -4.20 0.65 7.10
C SER A 29 -5.43 -0.19 6.84
N GLY A 30 -5.55 -1.30 7.53
CA GLY A 30 -6.71 -2.14 7.42
C GLY A 30 -6.41 -3.60 7.67
N ARG A 31 -7.43 -4.40 7.45
CA ARG A 31 -7.35 -5.84 7.58
C ARG A 31 -7.17 -6.44 6.20
N TYR A 32 -6.31 -7.43 6.11
CA TYR A 32 -6.01 -8.13 4.87
C TYR A 32 -6.17 -9.61 5.11
N LEU A 33 -6.40 -10.36 4.04
CA LEU A 33 -6.40 -11.82 4.10
C LEU A 33 -5.27 -12.34 3.24
N CYS A 34 -4.53 -13.30 3.75
CA CYS A 34 -3.49 -13.94 2.96
C CYS A 34 -4.15 -14.89 1.97
N VAL A 35 -3.81 -14.75 0.70
CA VAL A 35 -4.46 -15.53 -0.35
C VAL A 35 -3.50 -16.44 -1.10
N ALA A 36 -2.20 -16.23 -0.98
CA ALA A 36 -1.22 -17.07 -1.68
C ALA A 36 0.08 -17.14 -0.90
N LEU A 37 0.72 -18.27 -0.94
CA LEU A 37 2.00 -18.55 -0.29
C LEU A 37 2.04 -18.02 1.13
N CYS A 38 1.00 -18.33 1.88
CA CYS A 38 0.86 -17.85 3.24
C CYS A 38 1.86 -18.50 4.16
N THR A 39 2.39 -17.72 5.10
CA THR A 39 3.41 -18.17 6.01
C THR A 39 2.97 -19.40 6.82
N THR A 40 1.70 -19.43 7.17
CA THR A 40 1.15 -20.56 7.92
C THR A 40 0.84 -21.76 7.04
N GLY A 41 0.87 -21.58 5.71
CA GLY A 41 0.42 -22.59 4.78
C GLY A 41 -1.09 -22.66 4.61
N ILE A 42 -1.82 -21.78 5.27
CA ILE A 42 -3.28 -21.78 5.23
C ILE A 42 -3.77 -20.45 4.70
N ALA A 43 -4.50 -20.45 3.61
CA ALA A 43 -5.07 -19.23 3.05
C ALA A 43 -6.27 -18.76 3.89
N GLY A 44 -6.56 -17.48 3.81
CA GLY A 44 -7.72 -16.90 4.45
C GLY A 44 -7.50 -16.35 5.84
N GLN A 45 -6.30 -16.44 6.37
CA GLN A 45 -6.02 -15.90 7.70
C GLN A 45 -5.73 -14.42 7.62
N PRO A 46 -6.16 -13.65 8.65
CA PRO A 46 -6.06 -12.20 8.60
C PRO A 46 -4.68 -11.68 8.96
N ALA A 47 -4.34 -10.56 8.34
CA ALA A 47 -3.18 -9.76 8.67
C ALA A 47 -3.64 -8.32 8.79
N TYR A 48 -2.85 -7.50 9.46
CA TYR A 48 -3.27 -6.14 9.79
C TYR A 48 -2.16 -5.15 9.55
N ILE A 49 -2.52 -3.98 9.07
CA ILE A 49 -1.59 -2.87 8.91
C ILE A 49 -2.17 -1.64 9.59
N THR A 50 -1.34 -0.94 10.34
CA THR A 50 -1.65 0.38 10.87
C THR A 50 -0.58 1.34 10.35
N GLN A 51 -0.98 2.35 9.61
CA GLN A 51 -0.06 3.25 8.93
C GLN A 51 -0.16 4.67 9.48
N ASN A 52 0.98 5.32 9.60
CA ASN A 52 1.06 6.71 9.97
C ASN A 52 2.09 7.37 9.05
N GLY A 53 1.63 8.08 8.03
CA GLY A 53 2.51 8.66 7.03
C GLY A 53 3.22 7.58 6.22
N TRP A 54 4.53 7.61 6.22
CA TRP A 54 5.32 6.62 5.48
C TRP A 54 5.64 5.39 6.33
N GLY A 55 5.43 5.45 7.63
CA GLY A 55 5.72 4.34 8.53
C GLY A 55 4.49 3.52 8.84
N MET A 56 4.68 2.26 9.18
CA MET A 56 3.57 1.40 9.53
C MET A 56 4.01 0.30 10.47
N ASN A 57 3.03 -0.28 11.15
CA ASN A 57 3.20 -1.51 11.90
C ASN A 57 2.33 -2.55 11.23
N LEU A 58 2.84 -3.74 11.09
CA LEU A 58 2.02 -4.81 10.57
C LEU A 58 2.08 -6.03 11.44
N VAL A 59 1.01 -6.81 11.39
CA VAL A 59 0.94 -8.11 12.04
C VAL A 59 0.59 -9.09 10.95
N THR A 60 1.43 -10.07 10.73
CA THR A 60 1.22 -11.02 9.64
C THR A 60 0.11 -12.00 9.96
N GLU A 61 -0.28 -12.77 8.99
CA GLU A 61 -1.28 -13.80 9.17
C GLU A 61 -0.83 -14.89 10.15
N ALA A 62 0.47 -14.96 10.43
CA ALA A 62 1.01 -15.85 11.45
C ALA A 62 1.09 -15.20 12.82
N GLY A 63 0.58 -13.97 12.95
CA GLY A 63 0.60 -13.25 14.21
C GLY A 63 1.93 -12.58 14.52
N MET A 64 2.82 -12.45 13.57
CA MET A 64 4.14 -11.89 13.79
C MET A 64 4.13 -10.38 13.53
N PRO A 65 4.51 -9.57 14.52
CA PRO A 65 4.54 -8.12 14.30
C PRO A 65 5.84 -7.69 13.62
N SER A 66 5.76 -6.62 12.87
CA SER A 66 6.93 -5.98 12.31
C SER A 66 6.67 -4.51 12.04
N ARG A 67 7.74 -3.73 12.11
CA ARG A 67 7.73 -2.38 11.58
C ARG A 67 7.98 -2.46 10.09
N ALA A 68 7.40 -1.52 9.37
CA ALA A 68 7.60 -1.41 7.95
C ALA A 68 7.50 0.05 7.54
N TRP A 69 7.91 0.38 6.34
CA TRP A 69 7.75 1.74 5.84
C TRP A 69 7.72 1.70 4.32
N ILE A 70 7.12 2.74 3.75
CA ILE A 70 7.15 2.93 2.32
C ILE A 70 8.48 3.57 1.99
N ASP A 71 9.37 2.81 1.37
CA ASP A 71 10.73 3.29 1.07
C ASP A 71 10.76 4.02 -0.27
N TRP A 72 9.84 3.71 -1.17
CA TRP A 72 9.57 4.54 -2.35
C TRP A 72 8.14 4.24 -2.81
N PRO A 73 7.55 5.10 -3.64
CA PRO A 73 6.16 4.90 -4.05
C PRO A 73 5.94 3.52 -4.67
N GLY A 74 4.96 2.81 -4.16
CA GLY A 74 4.64 1.47 -4.64
C GLY A 74 5.35 0.34 -3.92
N HIS A 75 6.28 0.67 -3.00
CA HIS A 75 7.11 -0.34 -2.37
C HIS A 75 7.18 -0.15 -0.85
N ILE A 76 7.22 -1.27 -0.13
CA ILE A 76 7.32 -1.30 1.32
C ILE A 76 8.56 -2.10 1.69
N TRP A 77 9.26 -1.67 2.72
CA TRP A 77 10.29 -2.47 3.35
C TRP A 77 9.77 -2.99 4.69
N VAL A 78 9.90 -4.29 4.93
CA VAL A 78 9.43 -4.93 6.16
C VAL A 78 10.63 -5.34 6.97
N GLN A 79 10.83 -4.66 8.09
CA GLN A 79 12.08 -4.73 8.82
C GLN A 79 12.39 -6.10 9.41
N ASN A 80 11.46 -6.69 10.13
CA ASN A 80 11.74 -7.93 10.84
C ASN A 80 11.93 -9.11 9.92
N PHE A 81 11.39 -9.06 8.73
CA PHE A 81 11.50 -10.16 7.79
C PHE A 81 12.54 -9.90 6.73
N GLN A 82 13.08 -8.68 6.72
CA GLN A 82 14.11 -8.27 5.77
C GLN A 82 13.69 -8.58 4.33
N GLU A 83 12.50 -8.17 3.98
CA GLU A 83 12.01 -8.33 2.62
C GLU A 83 11.19 -7.12 2.22
N GLY A 84 11.07 -6.94 0.94
CA GLY A 84 10.24 -5.90 0.39
C GLY A 84 8.88 -6.43 -0.02
N ALA A 85 7.99 -5.50 -0.33
CA ALA A 85 6.69 -5.82 -0.88
C ALA A 85 6.25 -4.71 -1.80
N ILE A 86 5.42 -5.03 -2.76
CA ILE A 86 4.80 -4.04 -3.61
C ILE A 86 3.33 -3.98 -3.29
N TYR A 87 2.73 -2.82 -3.45
CA TYR A 87 1.30 -2.67 -3.24
C TYR A 87 0.66 -2.08 -4.49
N SER A 88 -0.58 -2.46 -4.73
CA SER A 88 -1.34 -1.89 -5.85
C SER A 88 -1.73 -0.45 -5.54
N GLN A 89 -1.95 0.35 -6.58
CA GLN A 89 -2.27 1.76 -6.40
C GLN A 89 -3.55 1.97 -5.59
N ASP A 90 -4.47 1.06 -5.68
CA ASP A 90 -5.73 1.14 -4.94
C ASP A 90 -5.60 0.60 -3.51
N GLY A 91 -4.43 0.09 -3.13
CA GLY A 91 -4.21 -0.44 -1.79
C GLY A 91 -4.87 -1.78 -1.53
N MET A 92 -5.36 -2.44 -2.55
CA MET A 92 -6.14 -3.67 -2.36
C MET A 92 -5.27 -4.91 -2.26
N THR A 93 -4.07 -4.86 -2.81
CA THR A 93 -3.21 -6.04 -2.88
C THR A 93 -1.79 -5.70 -2.47
N ILE A 94 -1.20 -6.55 -1.67
CA ILE A 94 0.21 -6.44 -1.28
C ILE A 94 0.87 -7.76 -1.61
N GLN A 95 1.96 -7.70 -2.35
CA GLN A 95 2.70 -8.89 -2.72
C GLN A 95 4.12 -8.78 -2.19
N PHE A 96 4.52 -9.73 -1.39
CA PHE A 96 5.84 -9.77 -0.77
C PHE A 96 6.85 -10.44 -1.71
N ASP A 97 8.10 -10.12 -1.52
CA ASP A 97 9.17 -10.64 -2.38
C ASP A 97 9.21 -12.17 -2.42
N ARG A 98 8.85 -12.80 -1.32
CA ARG A 98 8.84 -14.26 -1.25
C ARG A 98 7.57 -14.89 -1.82
N GLY A 99 6.68 -14.08 -2.36
CA GLY A 99 5.51 -14.56 -3.06
C GLY A 99 4.21 -14.52 -2.28
N THR A 100 4.27 -14.25 -0.98
CA THR A 100 3.05 -14.12 -0.18
C THR A 100 2.20 -12.97 -0.71
N ILE A 101 0.91 -13.17 -0.84
CA ILE A 101 0.00 -12.15 -1.32
C ILE A 101 -1.10 -11.93 -0.30
N TRP A 102 -1.31 -10.67 0.06
CA TRP A 102 -2.42 -10.25 0.92
C TRP A 102 -3.40 -9.44 0.09
N GLN A 103 -4.67 -9.68 0.31
CA GLN A 103 -5.73 -8.86 -0.29
C GLN A 103 -6.53 -8.21 0.81
N ARG A 104 -6.89 -6.94 0.60
CA ARG A 104 -7.63 -6.19 1.60
C ARG A 104 -9.00 -6.82 1.82
N ASP A 105 -9.34 -7.00 3.07
CA ASP A 105 -10.63 -7.51 3.46
C ASP A 105 -11.56 -6.32 3.70
N LEU A 106 -12.52 -6.16 2.83
CA LEU A 106 -13.45 -5.04 2.91
C LEU A 106 -14.66 -5.35 3.77
N GLY A 107 -14.69 -6.54 4.35
CA GLY A 107 -15.84 -6.93 5.16
C GLY A 107 -17.08 -7.20 4.35
N LEU A 108 -16.95 -7.36 3.05
CA LEU A 108 -18.10 -7.65 2.21
C LEU A 108 -18.49 -9.11 2.34
N PRO A 109 -19.76 -9.42 2.25
CA PRO A 109 -20.15 -10.81 2.29
C PRO A 109 -19.65 -11.54 1.06
N PRO A 110 -19.41 -12.84 1.15
CA PRO A 110 -18.97 -13.57 -0.01
C PRO A 110 -20.07 -13.61 -1.07
N PRO A 111 -19.70 -13.77 -2.33
CA PRO A 111 -20.71 -13.83 -3.37
C PRO A 111 -21.61 -15.05 -3.16
N PRO A 112 -22.85 -14.98 -3.59
CA PRO A 112 -23.76 -16.11 -3.41
C PRO A 112 -23.26 -17.33 -4.17
N VAL A 113 -23.45 -18.48 -3.55
CA VAL A 113 -23.06 -19.73 -4.18
C VAL A 113 -24.14 -20.13 -5.17
N ARG A 114 -23.74 -20.54 -6.37
CA ARG A 114 -24.69 -21.01 -7.31
C ARG A 114 -24.96 -22.47 -7.06
N HIS A 115 -26.21 -22.81 -7.01
CA HIS A 115 -26.59 -24.19 -6.85
C HIS A 115 -27.14 -24.72 -8.16
N ARG A 116 -26.92 -25.95 -8.43
CA ARG A 116 -27.38 -26.54 -9.68
C ARG A 116 -28.36 -27.66 -9.39
#